data_5675fba7ed4447d8a9da95ae14e913f2
#
_entry.id   5675fba7ed4447d8a9da95ae14e913f2
#
_cell.length_a   1.000
_cell.length_b   1.000
_cell.length_c   1.000
_cell.angle_alpha   90.00
_cell.angle_beta   90.00
_cell.angle_gamma   90.00
#
_symmetry.space_group_name_H-M   'P 1'
#
loop_
_entity.id
_entity.type
_entity.pdbx_description
1 polymer ?
#
loop_
_entity_poly.entity_id
_entity_poly.type
_entity_poly.pdbx_seq_one_letter_code
_entity_poly.pdbx_strand_id
1 'polypeptide(L)'
;MLPIVKRDSLLNGLQIIILEQPGSGRVSTHLRIGSGAMYDLAGKGGLANVTSKMLLRGSSGLAPAGLANLTEETGLSVEITTGWDSTDLKVSGPASELETILDLIGRLVISPTFDQKELDSFKSSLISELKEASPRDKETVRQAAIQSIYGSHPYGRPLQGTAESLTAITRPDLTYYHNRFYLANVSQLVIAGDATLDQVTKLARSKLGPWKKGDRVPATFRPPEPVGSRRLLLINRSDTEMGTAAIAQIGYSRRAADYYAAAVLTELLRETAKAPGATVEIEANPRVLAGPLVINVSSPQDRIAAVVEAILDEVGRIQGGSIPPEKVEAAKARLVSQMAERLHDKDETAEVILEIELYELGRDYLLNFATRVNAVTTADLQKAAQAYLKPQSVAIAVAATEEKVKESLKKLGPVSVMK
;
A
#
# COMPACT_ATOMS: atom_id res chain seq x y z
N MET A 1 -11.73 6.19 -22.94
CA MET A 1 -13.11 5.64 -22.78
C MET A 1 -13.14 4.93 -21.44
N LEU A 2 -14.22 5.07 -20.64
CA LEU A 2 -14.32 4.36 -19.36
C LEU A 2 -14.51 2.86 -19.61
N PRO A 3 -13.95 1.99 -18.74
CA PRO A 3 -14.07 0.55 -18.88
C PRO A 3 -15.52 0.10 -18.69
N ILE A 4 -15.98 -0.85 -19.52
CA ILE A 4 -17.28 -1.51 -19.31
C ILE A 4 -17.07 -2.62 -18.27
N VAL A 5 -17.71 -2.44 -17.12
CA VAL A 5 -17.57 -3.31 -15.96
C VAL A 5 -18.86 -4.09 -15.75
N LYS A 6 -18.83 -5.42 -15.88
CA LYS A 6 -19.94 -6.31 -15.53
C LYS A 6 -19.71 -6.91 -14.15
N ARG A 7 -20.77 -7.19 -13.41
CA ARG A 7 -20.72 -7.62 -12.00
C ARG A 7 -21.68 -8.76 -11.73
N ASP A 8 -21.29 -9.67 -10.83
CA ASP A 8 -22.09 -10.72 -10.24
C ASP A 8 -21.59 -11.00 -8.81
N SER A 9 -22.26 -11.88 -8.08
CA SER A 9 -21.85 -12.32 -6.76
C SER A 9 -22.21 -13.78 -6.51
N LEU A 10 -21.37 -14.48 -5.76
CA LEU A 10 -21.67 -15.83 -5.30
C LEU A 10 -22.52 -15.81 -4.03
N LEU A 11 -23.17 -16.92 -3.71
CA LEU A 11 -23.97 -17.08 -2.49
C LEU A 11 -23.16 -16.90 -1.20
N ASN A 12 -21.85 -17.20 -1.26
CA ASN A 12 -20.94 -16.96 -0.14
C ASN A 12 -20.51 -15.48 0.00
N GLY A 13 -21.00 -14.59 -0.88
CA GLY A 13 -20.78 -13.16 -0.84
C GLY A 13 -19.54 -12.66 -1.60
N LEU A 14 -18.77 -13.56 -2.26
CA LEU A 14 -17.67 -13.15 -3.12
C LEU A 14 -18.21 -12.30 -4.28
N GLN A 15 -17.69 -11.09 -4.42
CA GLN A 15 -18.03 -10.21 -5.54
C GLN A 15 -17.19 -10.59 -6.76
N ILE A 16 -17.84 -10.75 -7.92
CA ILE A 16 -17.21 -11.02 -9.20
C ILE A 16 -17.36 -9.81 -10.09
N ILE A 17 -16.26 -9.37 -10.66
CA ILE A 17 -16.21 -8.19 -11.53
C ILE A 17 -15.39 -8.57 -12.76
N ILE A 18 -15.89 -8.24 -13.95
CA ILE A 18 -15.19 -8.59 -15.19
C ILE A 18 -15.09 -7.40 -16.13
N LEU A 19 -13.92 -7.29 -16.75
CA LEU A 19 -13.56 -6.44 -17.88
C LEU A 19 -13.36 -7.34 -19.09
N GLU A 20 -14.45 -7.65 -19.81
CA GLU A 20 -14.41 -8.53 -20.96
C GLU A 20 -13.58 -7.93 -22.11
N GLN A 21 -12.68 -8.74 -22.68
CA GLN A 21 -11.83 -8.36 -23.80
C GLN A 21 -11.70 -9.53 -24.78
N PRO A 22 -12.74 -9.78 -25.54
CA PRO A 22 -12.76 -10.88 -26.50
C PRO A 22 -11.58 -10.82 -27.48
N GLY A 23 -10.96 -11.98 -27.73
CA GLY A 23 -9.85 -12.11 -28.68
C GLY A 23 -8.48 -11.67 -28.15
N SER A 24 -8.35 -11.29 -26.87
CA SER A 24 -7.02 -11.00 -26.29
C SER A 24 -6.19 -12.26 -26.04
N GLY A 25 -6.80 -13.45 -26.01
CA GLY A 25 -6.14 -14.72 -25.75
C GLY A 25 -5.56 -14.89 -24.36
N ARG A 26 -5.71 -13.90 -23.48
CA ARG A 26 -5.15 -13.88 -22.12
C ARG A 26 -6.18 -13.40 -21.10
N VAL A 27 -5.98 -13.85 -19.86
CA VAL A 27 -6.74 -13.37 -18.70
C VAL A 27 -5.78 -12.98 -17.57
N SER A 28 -6.14 -11.94 -16.84
CA SER A 28 -5.51 -11.51 -15.58
C SER A 28 -6.59 -11.51 -14.50
N THR A 29 -6.34 -12.26 -13.45
CA THR A 29 -7.28 -12.44 -12.34
C THR A 29 -6.68 -11.84 -11.08
N HIS A 30 -7.38 -10.90 -10.47
CA HIS A 30 -6.98 -10.20 -9.26
C HIS A 30 -7.98 -10.51 -8.15
N LEU A 31 -7.57 -11.27 -7.15
CA LEU A 31 -8.36 -11.50 -5.95
C LEU A 31 -7.84 -10.60 -4.84
N ARG A 32 -8.65 -9.64 -4.40
CA ARG A 32 -8.38 -8.82 -3.22
C ARG A 32 -9.17 -9.33 -2.03
N ILE A 33 -8.47 -9.58 -0.94
CA ILE A 33 -9.04 -9.91 0.37
C ILE A 33 -8.96 -8.64 1.22
N GLY A 34 -10.07 -8.10 1.70
CA GLY A 34 -10.15 -6.85 2.46
C GLY A 34 -9.59 -6.97 3.88
N SER A 35 -8.41 -7.59 4.01
CA SER A 35 -7.69 -7.77 5.26
C SER A 35 -6.18 -7.80 5.00
N GLY A 36 -5.44 -7.02 5.77
CA GLY A 36 -3.98 -6.86 5.65
C GLY A 36 -3.30 -6.70 7.00
N ALA A 37 -2.09 -6.16 6.99
CA ALA A 37 -1.23 -6.03 8.17
C ALA A 37 -1.82 -5.15 9.29
N MET A 38 -2.86 -4.38 9.02
CA MET A 38 -3.61 -3.66 10.04
C MET A 38 -4.13 -4.60 11.14
N TYR A 39 -4.44 -5.85 10.79
CA TYR A 39 -4.97 -6.86 11.69
C TYR A 39 -3.90 -7.80 12.28
N ASP A 40 -2.62 -7.51 12.11
CA ASP A 40 -1.56 -8.26 12.76
C ASP A 40 -1.73 -8.27 14.27
N LEU A 41 -1.58 -9.43 14.88
CA LEU A 41 -1.67 -9.59 16.34
C LEU A 41 -0.58 -8.77 17.05
N ALA A 42 -0.85 -8.37 18.27
CA ALA A 42 0.12 -7.65 19.09
C ALA A 42 1.43 -8.46 19.24
N GLY A 43 2.56 -7.81 18.98
CA GLY A 43 3.89 -8.46 19.00
C GLY A 43 4.20 -9.37 17.81
N LYS A 44 3.28 -9.51 16.84
CA LYS A 44 3.43 -10.39 15.66
C LYS A 44 3.31 -9.60 14.35
N GLY A 45 3.96 -8.44 14.27
CA GLY A 45 4.03 -7.68 13.02
C GLY A 45 4.59 -8.53 11.88
N GLY A 46 3.99 -8.43 10.69
CA GLY A 46 4.30 -9.28 9.54
C GLY A 46 3.47 -10.57 9.45
N LEU A 47 2.54 -10.83 10.39
CA LEU A 47 1.71 -12.04 10.37
C LEU A 47 0.87 -12.13 9.09
N ALA A 48 0.24 -11.05 8.66
CA ALA A 48 -0.52 -11.00 7.40
C ALA A 48 0.37 -11.35 6.20
N ASN A 49 1.58 -10.76 6.13
CA ASN A 49 2.54 -11.02 5.07
C ASN A 49 3.02 -12.47 5.07
N VAL A 50 3.40 -13.02 6.24
CA VAL A 50 3.79 -14.43 6.35
C VAL A 50 2.63 -15.35 5.96
N THR A 51 1.41 -15.08 6.44
CA THR A 51 0.23 -15.88 6.10
C THR A 51 -0.01 -15.90 4.60
N SER A 52 0.03 -14.75 3.92
CA SER A 52 -0.19 -14.66 2.48
C SER A 52 0.88 -15.41 1.68
N LYS A 53 2.15 -15.20 2.00
CA LYS A 53 3.27 -15.88 1.31
C LYS A 53 3.26 -17.39 1.53
N MET A 54 2.77 -17.84 2.69
CA MET A 54 2.63 -19.27 3.00
C MET A 54 1.53 -19.95 2.19
N LEU A 55 0.57 -19.22 1.60
CA LEU A 55 -0.40 -19.82 0.64
C LEU A 55 0.33 -20.44 -0.56
N LEU A 56 1.38 -19.79 -1.06
CA LEU A 56 2.19 -20.28 -2.19
C LEU A 56 3.15 -21.40 -1.79
N ARG A 57 3.29 -21.68 -0.48
CA ARG A 57 4.17 -22.74 0.05
C ARG A 57 3.44 -24.02 0.43
N GLY A 58 2.22 -24.20 -0.10
CA GLY A 58 1.47 -25.44 -0.02
C GLY A 58 -0.01 -25.25 0.32
N SER A 59 -0.84 -25.95 -0.43
CA SER A 59 -2.26 -26.09 -0.19
C SER A 59 -2.65 -27.56 -0.36
N SER A 60 -3.89 -27.94 0.00
CA SER A 60 -4.35 -29.31 -0.12
C SER A 60 -4.19 -29.83 -1.55
N GLY A 61 -3.39 -30.89 -1.72
CA GLY A 61 -3.09 -31.50 -3.02
C GLY A 61 -2.13 -30.71 -3.91
N LEU A 62 -1.47 -29.64 -3.40
CA LEU A 62 -0.52 -28.84 -4.16
C LEU A 62 0.68 -28.46 -3.26
N ALA A 63 1.76 -29.22 -3.35
CA ALA A 63 3.03 -28.90 -2.71
C ALA A 63 3.75 -27.74 -3.45
N PRO A 64 4.75 -27.09 -2.85
CA PRO A 64 5.49 -25.98 -3.50
C PRO A 64 6.06 -26.35 -4.88
N ALA A 65 6.65 -27.53 -5.02
CA ALA A 65 7.14 -28.04 -6.31
C ALA A 65 6.01 -28.24 -7.34
N GLY A 66 4.84 -28.69 -6.88
CA GLY A 66 3.65 -28.85 -7.74
C GLY A 66 3.13 -27.50 -8.25
N LEU A 67 3.21 -26.43 -7.46
CA LEU A 67 2.87 -25.08 -7.91
C LEU A 67 3.86 -24.60 -8.99
N ALA A 68 5.14 -24.80 -8.78
CA ALA A 68 6.17 -24.44 -9.78
C ALA A 68 5.95 -25.19 -11.11
N ASN A 69 5.74 -26.51 -11.06
CA ASN A 69 5.47 -27.31 -12.26
C ASN A 69 4.18 -26.84 -12.96
N LEU A 70 3.09 -26.61 -12.20
CA LEU A 70 1.84 -26.12 -12.77
C LEU A 70 2.03 -24.79 -13.51
N THR A 71 2.75 -23.84 -12.90
CA THR A 71 2.99 -22.53 -13.53
C THR A 71 3.87 -22.62 -14.77
N GLU A 72 4.86 -23.51 -14.79
CA GLU A 72 5.72 -23.76 -15.95
C GLU A 72 4.93 -24.42 -17.10
N GLU A 73 4.17 -25.48 -16.81
CA GLU A 73 3.39 -26.24 -17.81
C GLU A 73 2.27 -25.40 -18.45
N THR A 74 1.61 -24.54 -17.67
CA THR A 74 0.45 -23.74 -18.12
C THR A 74 0.80 -22.31 -18.54
N GLY A 75 2.01 -21.85 -18.32
CA GLY A 75 2.43 -20.47 -18.59
C GLY A 75 1.75 -19.44 -17.65
N LEU A 76 1.34 -19.86 -16.45
CA LEU A 76 0.74 -19.00 -15.45
C LEU A 76 1.82 -18.21 -14.71
N SER A 77 1.48 -16.97 -14.35
CA SER A 77 2.21 -16.15 -13.39
C SER A 77 1.37 -15.97 -12.15
N VAL A 78 1.97 -16.16 -10.97
CA VAL A 78 1.30 -16.05 -9.67
C VAL A 78 2.06 -15.09 -8.79
N GLU A 79 1.38 -14.06 -8.30
CA GLU A 79 1.94 -13.07 -7.39
C GLU A 79 1.01 -12.88 -6.20
N ILE A 80 1.57 -12.72 -5.00
CA ILE A 80 0.82 -12.36 -3.81
C ILE A 80 1.52 -11.21 -3.08
N THR A 81 0.74 -10.19 -2.74
CA THR A 81 1.21 -9.01 -2.01
C THR A 81 0.31 -8.73 -0.83
N THR A 82 0.89 -8.14 0.22
CA THR A 82 0.14 -7.76 1.42
C THR A 82 0.36 -6.28 1.69
N GLY A 83 -0.74 -5.53 1.74
CA GLY A 83 -0.78 -4.15 2.20
C GLY A 83 -1.24 -4.06 3.66
N TRP A 84 -1.55 -2.84 4.10
CA TRP A 84 -2.13 -2.63 5.44
C TRP A 84 -3.61 -2.99 5.49
N ASP A 85 -4.35 -2.69 4.42
CA ASP A 85 -5.81 -2.83 4.36
C ASP A 85 -6.27 -4.07 3.59
N SER A 86 -5.42 -4.65 2.76
CA SER A 86 -5.75 -5.80 1.90
C SER A 86 -4.58 -6.76 1.71
N THR A 87 -4.93 -7.95 1.25
CA THR A 87 -4.01 -8.93 0.64
C THR A 87 -4.51 -9.19 -0.78
N ASP A 88 -3.60 -9.16 -1.75
CA ASP A 88 -3.88 -9.27 -3.16
C ASP A 88 -3.18 -10.48 -3.75
N LEU A 89 -3.94 -11.37 -4.40
CA LEU A 89 -3.44 -12.52 -5.15
C LEU A 89 -3.75 -12.28 -6.62
N LYS A 90 -2.72 -12.17 -7.45
CA LYS A 90 -2.81 -12.03 -8.89
C LYS A 90 -2.38 -13.30 -9.57
N VAL A 91 -3.22 -13.82 -10.48
CA VAL A 91 -2.88 -14.95 -11.33
C VAL A 91 -3.22 -14.58 -12.78
N SER A 92 -2.24 -14.68 -13.67
CA SER A 92 -2.42 -14.33 -15.09
C SER A 92 -1.87 -15.42 -16.00
N GLY A 93 -2.45 -15.56 -17.18
CA GLY A 93 -2.03 -16.56 -18.15
C GLY A 93 -2.88 -16.60 -19.41
N PRO A 94 -2.77 -17.67 -20.23
CA PRO A 94 -3.63 -17.91 -21.38
C PRO A 94 -5.10 -18.00 -20.98
N ALA A 95 -6.01 -17.52 -21.82
CA ALA A 95 -7.46 -17.59 -21.57
C ALA A 95 -7.99 -19.03 -21.52
N SER A 96 -7.33 -19.97 -22.21
CA SER A 96 -7.61 -21.41 -22.13
C SER A 96 -7.46 -21.98 -20.73
N GLU A 97 -6.63 -21.35 -19.88
CA GLU A 97 -6.32 -21.79 -18.53
C GLU A 97 -7.23 -21.14 -17.47
N LEU A 98 -8.31 -20.48 -17.85
CA LEU A 98 -9.22 -19.81 -16.90
C LEU A 98 -9.71 -20.73 -15.79
N GLU A 99 -10.05 -22.00 -16.12
CA GLU A 99 -10.47 -22.98 -15.12
C GLU A 99 -9.34 -23.34 -14.17
N THR A 100 -8.14 -23.58 -14.69
CA THR A 100 -6.91 -23.84 -13.90
C THR A 100 -6.58 -22.67 -12.98
N ILE A 101 -6.71 -21.43 -13.46
CA ILE A 101 -6.51 -20.21 -12.67
C ILE A 101 -7.46 -20.15 -11.49
N LEU A 102 -8.77 -20.36 -11.73
CA LEU A 102 -9.77 -20.29 -10.65
C LEU A 102 -9.66 -21.47 -9.67
N ASP A 103 -9.29 -22.66 -10.15
CA ASP A 103 -9.00 -23.83 -9.30
C ASP A 103 -7.78 -23.55 -8.40
N LEU A 104 -6.71 -23.01 -8.98
CA LEU A 104 -5.52 -22.64 -8.22
C LEU A 104 -5.83 -21.61 -7.12
N ILE A 105 -6.52 -20.52 -7.47
CA ILE A 105 -6.95 -19.51 -6.50
C ILE A 105 -7.76 -20.17 -5.38
N GLY A 106 -8.74 -21.01 -5.73
CA GLY A 106 -9.55 -21.74 -4.75
C GLY A 106 -8.73 -22.59 -3.79
N ARG A 107 -7.78 -23.39 -4.30
CA ARG A 107 -6.87 -24.21 -3.48
C ARG A 107 -6.05 -23.34 -2.52
N LEU A 108 -5.48 -22.25 -3.01
CA LEU A 108 -4.62 -21.37 -2.22
C LEU A 108 -5.38 -20.70 -1.08
N VAL A 109 -6.59 -20.17 -1.33
CA VAL A 109 -7.32 -19.39 -0.33
C VAL A 109 -8.25 -20.20 0.57
N ILE A 110 -8.65 -21.42 0.17
CA ILE A 110 -9.58 -22.24 0.95
C ILE A 110 -8.87 -23.24 1.85
N SER A 111 -7.79 -23.86 1.37
CA SER A 111 -7.18 -25.00 2.03
C SER A 111 -5.64 -24.95 2.10
N PRO A 112 -5.04 -23.84 2.59
CA PRO A 112 -3.59 -23.79 2.80
C PRO A 112 -3.18 -24.80 3.89
N THR A 113 -2.01 -25.40 3.73
CA THR A 113 -1.50 -26.40 4.68
C THR A 113 -0.74 -25.79 5.86
N PHE A 114 -0.11 -24.63 5.64
CA PHE A 114 0.79 -23.99 6.61
C PHE A 114 1.77 -25.00 7.21
N ASP A 115 2.50 -25.73 6.34
CA ASP A 115 3.47 -26.71 6.79
C ASP A 115 4.53 -26.08 7.71
N GLN A 116 4.86 -26.77 8.81
CA GLN A 116 5.76 -26.21 9.83
C GLN A 116 7.19 -26.03 9.30
N LYS A 117 7.69 -26.96 8.47
CA LYS A 117 9.05 -26.86 7.92
C LYS A 117 9.15 -25.71 6.90
N GLU A 118 8.12 -25.55 6.06
CA GLU A 118 8.03 -24.43 5.12
C GLU A 118 7.96 -23.10 5.87
N LEU A 119 7.19 -23.02 6.96
CA LEU A 119 7.11 -21.83 7.79
C LEU A 119 8.47 -21.47 8.42
N ASP A 120 9.16 -22.45 9.02
CA ASP A 120 10.45 -22.22 9.66
C ASP A 120 11.51 -21.80 8.65
N SER A 121 11.55 -22.45 7.48
CA SER A 121 12.42 -22.08 6.37
C SER A 121 12.14 -20.66 5.88
N PHE A 122 10.89 -20.32 5.64
CA PHE A 122 10.50 -19.01 5.14
C PHE A 122 10.81 -17.88 6.15
N LYS A 123 10.51 -18.09 7.43
CA LYS A 123 10.85 -17.13 8.49
C LYS A 123 12.36 -16.90 8.59
N SER A 124 13.15 -17.96 8.49
CA SER A 124 14.62 -17.88 8.53
C SER A 124 15.16 -17.06 7.36
N SER A 125 14.62 -17.27 6.15
CA SER A 125 14.97 -16.48 4.96
C SER A 125 14.63 -15.00 5.15
N LEU A 126 13.40 -14.68 5.57
CA LEU A 126 12.99 -13.29 5.83
C LEU A 126 13.86 -12.60 6.89
N ILE A 127 14.18 -13.30 7.98
CA ILE A 127 15.04 -12.74 9.03
C ILE A 127 16.45 -12.49 8.52
N SER A 128 16.99 -13.36 7.66
CA SER A 128 18.29 -13.12 7.00
C SER A 128 18.23 -11.92 6.07
N GLU A 129 17.22 -11.83 5.22
CA GLU A 129 16.99 -10.69 4.33
C GLU A 129 16.92 -9.36 5.10
N LEU A 130 16.18 -9.32 6.21
CA LEU A 130 16.07 -8.14 7.07
C LEU A 130 17.40 -7.75 7.73
N LYS A 131 18.27 -8.72 8.05
CA LYS A 131 19.60 -8.45 8.62
C LYS A 131 20.60 -7.97 7.57
N GLU A 132 20.49 -8.48 6.34
CA GLU A 132 21.34 -8.12 5.21
C GLU A 132 20.90 -6.82 4.56
N ALA A 133 19.60 -6.45 4.70
CA ALA A 133 19.08 -5.18 4.22
C ALA A 133 19.92 -4.04 4.81
N SER A 134 20.70 -3.41 3.93
CA SER A 134 21.58 -2.31 4.34
C SER A 134 20.69 -1.21 4.92
N PRO A 135 21.02 -0.69 6.13
CA PRO A 135 20.34 0.50 6.63
C PRO A 135 20.48 1.73 5.69
N ARG A 136 21.13 1.61 4.54
CA ARG A 136 21.28 2.66 3.51
C ARG A 136 20.01 2.89 2.71
N ASP A 137 19.03 1.98 2.80
CA ASP A 137 17.86 2.06 1.98
C ASP A 137 16.97 3.23 2.40
N LYS A 138 16.53 4.00 1.40
CA LYS A 138 15.46 4.98 1.48
C LYS A 138 14.27 4.44 2.31
N GLU A 139 13.97 3.14 2.19
CA GLU A 139 12.88 2.48 2.91
C GLU A 139 13.12 2.40 4.42
N THR A 140 14.36 2.15 4.87
CA THR A 140 14.70 2.13 6.32
C THR A 140 14.46 3.50 6.95
N VAL A 141 14.91 4.57 6.29
CA VAL A 141 14.71 5.95 6.75
C VAL A 141 13.21 6.31 6.74
N ARG A 142 12.53 5.97 5.67
CA ARG A 142 11.09 6.16 5.51
C ARG A 142 10.29 5.43 6.59
N GLN A 143 10.60 4.16 6.84
CA GLN A 143 9.94 3.35 7.86
C GLN A 143 10.18 3.88 9.28
N ALA A 144 11.39 4.34 9.59
CA ALA A 144 11.69 4.97 10.89
C ALA A 144 10.85 6.23 11.13
N ALA A 145 10.70 7.07 10.11
CA ALA A 145 9.84 8.26 10.18
C ALA A 145 8.37 7.88 10.36
N ILE A 146 7.86 6.89 9.59
CA ILE A 146 6.48 6.40 9.69
C ILE A 146 6.22 5.79 11.07
N GLN A 147 7.11 4.95 11.58
CA GLN A 147 6.97 4.39 12.91
C GLN A 147 6.91 5.48 13.99
N SER A 148 7.70 6.53 13.82
CA SER A 148 7.72 7.65 14.78
C SER A 148 6.40 8.42 14.81
N ILE A 149 5.72 8.62 13.67
CA ILE A 149 4.42 9.34 13.65
C ILE A 149 3.26 8.49 14.13
N TYR A 150 3.29 7.17 13.88
CA TYR A 150 2.19 6.29 14.24
C TYR A 150 2.34 5.65 15.64
N GLY A 151 3.57 5.57 16.16
CA GLY A 151 3.83 4.92 17.45
C GLY A 151 3.31 3.48 17.50
N SER A 152 2.40 3.17 18.41
CA SER A 152 1.80 1.84 18.55
C SER A 152 0.67 1.53 17.56
N HIS A 153 0.21 2.50 16.78
CA HIS A 153 -0.84 2.30 15.79
C HIS A 153 -0.37 1.27 14.72
N PRO A 154 -1.25 0.35 14.25
CA PRO A 154 -0.87 -0.68 13.28
C PRO A 154 -0.14 -0.16 12.04
N TYR A 155 -0.53 0.99 11.52
CA TYR A 155 0.09 1.59 10.32
C TYR A 155 1.56 2.03 10.49
N GLY A 156 2.08 2.06 11.71
CA GLY A 156 3.50 2.30 12.01
C GLY A 156 4.37 1.04 11.92
N ARG A 157 3.76 -0.16 11.87
CA ARG A 157 4.50 -1.42 11.85
C ARG A 157 5.05 -1.68 10.44
N PRO A 158 6.26 -2.25 10.30
CA PRO A 158 6.74 -2.73 9.00
C PRO A 158 5.83 -3.84 8.47
N LEU A 159 5.46 -3.80 7.20
CA LEU A 159 4.64 -4.84 6.56
C LEU A 159 5.29 -6.22 6.62
N GLN A 160 6.62 -6.26 6.48
CA GLN A 160 7.41 -7.49 6.53
C GLN A 160 7.65 -7.99 7.96
N GLY A 161 7.31 -7.18 8.98
CA GLY A 161 7.65 -7.45 10.37
C GLY A 161 9.08 -7.06 10.73
N THR A 162 9.52 -7.51 11.90
CA THR A 162 10.89 -7.40 12.41
C THR A 162 11.42 -8.79 12.71
N ALA A 163 12.74 -8.97 12.86
CA ALA A 163 13.33 -10.26 13.24
C ALA A 163 12.70 -10.81 14.53
N GLU A 164 12.40 -9.94 15.50
CA GLU A 164 11.74 -10.29 16.76
C GLU A 164 10.29 -10.74 16.53
N SER A 165 9.49 -9.93 15.85
CA SER A 165 8.07 -10.26 15.60
C SER A 165 7.91 -11.52 14.73
N LEU A 166 8.76 -11.69 13.71
CA LEU A 166 8.78 -12.90 12.87
C LEU A 166 9.12 -14.16 13.67
N THR A 167 10.08 -14.06 14.60
CA THR A 167 10.42 -15.18 15.50
C THR A 167 9.21 -15.60 16.34
N ALA A 168 8.40 -14.64 16.81
CA ALA A 168 7.23 -14.88 17.63
C ALA A 168 6.02 -15.47 16.87
N ILE A 169 6.00 -15.41 15.52
CA ILE A 169 4.92 -15.97 14.70
C ILE A 169 4.99 -17.50 14.69
N THR A 170 3.84 -18.14 14.96
CA THR A 170 3.69 -19.60 15.01
C THR A 170 2.66 -20.07 13.98
N ARG A 171 2.64 -21.38 13.65
CA ARG A 171 1.64 -21.97 12.77
C ARG A 171 0.19 -21.74 13.25
N PRO A 172 -0.15 -21.90 14.54
CA PRO A 172 -1.48 -21.53 15.04
C PRO A 172 -1.88 -20.08 14.75
N ASP A 173 -0.95 -19.13 14.75
CA ASP A 173 -1.25 -17.73 14.41
C ASP A 173 -1.66 -17.58 12.95
N LEU A 174 -0.97 -18.27 12.02
CA LEU A 174 -1.33 -18.29 10.62
C LEU A 174 -2.72 -18.88 10.42
N THR A 175 -3.00 -20.00 11.07
CA THR A 175 -4.31 -20.66 11.01
C THR A 175 -5.41 -19.77 11.56
N TYR A 176 -5.15 -19.10 12.68
CA TYR A 176 -6.08 -18.12 13.27
C TYR A 176 -6.33 -16.97 12.30
N TYR A 177 -5.25 -16.34 11.80
CA TYR A 177 -5.34 -15.19 10.89
C TYR A 177 -6.11 -15.55 9.62
N HIS A 178 -5.78 -16.67 8.99
CA HIS A 178 -6.46 -17.17 7.80
C HIS A 178 -7.95 -17.43 8.08
N ASN A 179 -8.29 -18.19 9.12
CA ASN A 179 -9.66 -18.52 9.45
C ASN A 179 -10.53 -17.30 9.79
N ARG A 180 -9.91 -16.24 10.33
CA ARG A 180 -10.61 -15.04 10.76
C ARG A 180 -10.78 -14.02 9.65
N PHE A 181 -9.83 -13.91 8.75
CA PHE A 181 -9.74 -12.80 7.80
C PHE A 181 -9.85 -13.20 6.32
N TYR A 182 -9.58 -14.46 5.96
CA TYR A 182 -9.69 -14.93 4.57
C TYR A 182 -11.11 -15.42 4.31
N LEU A 183 -12.01 -14.49 4.04
CA LEU A 183 -13.45 -14.75 3.90
C LEU A 183 -13.94 -14.28 2.53
N ALA A 184 -14.82 -15.09 1.92
CA ALA A 184 -15.37 -14.78 0.59
C ALA A 184 -16.12 -13.44 0.55
N ASN A 185 -16.91 -13.15 1.57
CA ASN A 185 -17.78 -11.96 1.61
C ASN A 185 -17.07 -10.63 1.95
N VAL A 186 -15.76 -10.67 2.21
CA VAL A 186 -14.92 -9.46 2.32
C VAL A 186 -13.93 -9.37 1.17
N SER A 187 -14.13 -10.20 0.12
CA SER A 187 -13.21 -10.34 -1.00
C SER A 187 -13.87 -9.94 -2.31
N GLN A 188 -13.06 -9.46 -3.24
CA GLN A 188 -13.43 -9.08 -4.61
C GLN A 188 -12.52 -9.82 -5.59
N LEU A 189 -13.15 -10.43 -6.61
CA LEU A 189 -12.47 -11.09 -7.71
C LEU A 189 -12.67 -10.25 -8.97
N VAL A 190 -11.63 -9.59 -9.44
CA VAL A 190 -11.64 -8.85 -10.70
C VAL A 190 -10.92 -9.67 -11.76
N ILE A 191 -11.54 -9.86 -12.91
CA ILE A 191 -10.94 -10.55 -14.05
C ILE A 191 -10.95 -9.60 -15.25
N ALA A 192 -9.80 -9.41 -15.86
CA ALA A 192 -9.64 -8.66 -17.10
C ALA A 192 -9.11 -9.58 -18.20
N GLY A 193 -9.79 -9.65 -19.37
CA GLY A 193 -9.29 -10.44 -20.48
C GLY A 193 -10.36 -11.17 -21.28
N ASP A 194 -9.92 -12.23 -21.95
CA ASP A 194 -10.73 -13.03 -22.88
C ASP A 194 -11.57 -14.07 -22.13
N ALA A 195 -12.57 -13.58 -21.44
CA ALA A 195 -13.56 -14.38 -20.73
C ALA A 195 -14.87 -13.61 -20.64
N THR A 196 -15.99 -14.32 -20.53
CA THR A 196 -17.31 -13.73 -20.31
C THR A 196 -17.75 -13.86 -18.85
N LEU A 197 -18.65 -12.96 -18.40
CA LEU A 197 -19.19 -13.01 -17.04
C LEU A 197 -19.80 -14.37 -16.71
N ASP A 198 -20.55 -14.98 -17.65
CA ASP A 198 -21.21 -16.27 -17.44
C ASP A 198 -20.19 -17.40 -17.25
N GLN A 199 -19.12 -17.44 -18.06
CA GLN A 199 -18.04 -18.41 -17.92
C GLN A 199 -17.36 -18.27 -16.56
N VAL A 200 -16.98 -17.05 -16.20
CA VAL A 200 -16.31 -16.75 -14.91
C VAL A 200 -17.21 -17.13 -13.74
N THR A 201 -18.48 -16.68 -13.74
CA THR A 201 -19.41 -16.97 -12.64
C THR A 201 -19.66 -18.48 -12.47
N LYS A 202 -19.80 -19.23 -13.57
CA LYS A 202 -19.97 -20.68 -13.52
C LYS A 202 -18.76 -21.37 -12.90
N LEU A 203 -17.56 -21.04 -13.35
CA LEU A 203 -16.30 -21.60 -12.82
C LEU A 203 -16.04 -21.18 -11.38
N ALA A 204 -16.20 -19.89 -11.07
CA ALA A 204 -16.03 -19.37 -9.72
C ALA A 204 -17.01 -20.02 -8.73
N ARG A 205 -18.25 -20.29 -9.13
CA ARG A 205 -19.22 -21.02 -8.30
C ARG A 205 -18.74 -22.42 -7.95
N SER A 206 -18.13 -23.11 -8.89
CA SER A 206 -17.57 -24.45 -8.67
C SER A 206 -16.32 -24.42 -7.78
N LYS A 207 -15.37 -23.50 -8.05
CA LYS A 207 -14.03 -23.49 -7.43
C LYS A 207 -13.95 -22.67 -6.16
N LEU A 208 -14.72 -21.57 -6.06
CA LEU A 208 -14.72 -20.62 -4.96
C LEU A 208 -16.02 -20.60 -4.15
N GLY A 209 -17.07 -21.29 -4.60
CA GLY A 209 -18.33 -21.43 -3.85
C GLY A 209 -18.16 -22.05 -2.46
N PRO A 210 -17.27 -23.06 -2.26
CA PRO A 210 -16.98 -23.62 -0.95
C PRO A 210 -16.22 -22.67 0.01
N TRP A 211 -15.70 -21.54 -0.47
CA TRP A 211 -14.97 -20.60 0.35
C TRP A 211 -15.86 -20.00 1.45
N LYS A 212 -15.34 -20.03 2.68
CA LYS A 212 -16.07 -19.66 3.87
C LYS A 212 -16.55 -18.19 3.84
N LYS A 213 -17.82 -17.99 4.19
CA LYS A 213 -18.40 -16.70 4.59
C LYS A 213 -18.27 -16.53 6.10
N GLY A 214 -18.09 -15.30 6.57
CA GLY A 214 -18.02 -15.02 8.01
C GLY A 214 -18.25 -13.55 8.34
N ASP A 215 -18.15 -13.21 9.62
CA ASP A 215 -18.35 -11.85 10.08
C ASP A 215 -17.17 -10.96 9.69
N ARG A 216 -17.46 -9.87 9.01
CA ARG A 216 -16.46 -8.84 8.72
C ARG A 216 -15.92 -8.27 10.04
N VAL A 217 -14.60 -8.19 10.16
CA VAL A 217 -13.97 -7.48 11.27
C VAL A 217 -13.94 -6.00 10.94
N PRO A 218 -14.64 -5.16 11.74
CA PRO A 218 -14.57 -3.72 11.53
C PRO A 218 -13.18 -3.18 11.91
N ALA A 219 -12.72 -2.16 11.20
CA ALA A 219 -11.51 -1.42 11.54
C ALA A 219 -11.79 -0.50 12.74
N THR A 220 -11.87 -1.07 13.94
CA THR A 220 -12.18 -0.36 15.21
C THR A 220 -10.96 0.28 15.86
N PHE A 221 -9.88 0.47 15.11
CA PHE A 221 -8.69 1.16 15.62
C PHE A 221 -8.99 2.65 15.83
N ARG A 222 -8.40 3.22 16.87
CA ARG A 222 -8.45 4.68 17.03
C ARG A 222 -7.81 5.32 15.82
N PRO A 223 -8.39 6.42 15.29
CA PRO A 223 -7.70 7.20 14.28
C PRO A 223 -6.30 7.61 14.77
N PRO A 224 -5.29 7.56 13.90
CA PRO A 224 -3.97 8.02 14.29
C PRO A 224 -3.99 9.53 14.60
N GLU A 225 -3.30 9.93 15.67
CA GLU A 225 -3.23 11.32 16.09
C GLU A 225 -1.88 11.92 15.67
N PRO A 226 -1.85 13.16 15.18
CA PRO A 226 -0.59 13.85 14.88
C PRO A 226 0.32 13.92 16.11
N VAL A 227 1.63 13.81 15.89
CA VAL A 227 2.62 14.03 16.96
C VAL A 227 2.57 15.48 17.43
N GLY A 228 2.77 15.72 18.73
CA GLY A 228 2.64 17.07 19.33
C GLY A 228 3.75 18.04 18.94
N SER A 229 4.91 17.53 18.50
CA SER A 229 6.07 18.32 18.08
C SER A 229 6.93 17.56 17.08
N ARG A 230 7.88 18.25 16.44
CA ARG A 230 8.88 17.63 15.56
C ARG A 230 9.68 16.59 16.32
N ARG A 231 9.90 15.42 15.68
CA ARG A 231 10.76 14.34 16.17
C ARG A 231 11.84 14.10 15.14
N LEU A 232 13.11 14.20 15.55
CA LEU A 232 14.26 13.95 14.69
C LEU A 232 14.96 12.66 15.10
N LEU A 233 15.16 11.78 14.14
CA LEU A 233 15.87 10.51 14.27
C LEU A 233 17.08 10.57 13.36
N LEU A 234 18.28 10.40 13.89
CA LEU A 234 19.51 10.29 13.11
C LEU A 234 19.99 8.84 13.12
N ILE A 235 20.08 8.23 11.93
CA ILE A 235 20.68 6.93 11.69
C ILE A 235 22.11 7.20 11.25
N ASN A 236 23.08 6.90 12.12
CA ASN A 236 24.47 7.21 11.86
C ASN A 236 25.04 6.36 10.70
N ARG A 237 25.78 7.02 9.77
CA ARG A 237 26.41 6.45 8.58
C ARG A 237 27.77 7.02 8.39
N SER A 238 28.79 6.18 8.35
CA SER A 238 30.19 6.62 8.25
C SER A 238 30.76 6.71 6.83
N ASP A 239 30.05 6.18 5.81
CA ASP A 239 30.65 5.88 4.51
C ASP A 239 29.81 6.37 3.31
N THR A 240 29.07 7.47 3.47
CA THR A 240 28.25 8.03 2.37
C THR A 240 28.56 9.52 2.15
N GLU A 241 28.56 9.92 0.89
CA GLU A 241 28.59 11.36 0.53
C GLU A 241 27.18 11.97 0.47
N MET A 242 26.20 11.11 0.23
CA MET A 242 24.79 11.50 0.15
C MET A 242 24.08 11.24 1.48
N GLY A 243 23.30 12.22 1.91
CA GLY A 243 22.34 12.06 2.99
C GLY A 243 20.96 11.72 2.45
N THR A 244 20.23 10.89 3.18
CA THR A 244 18.82 10.57 2.88
C THR A 244 17.96 10.99 4.04
N ALA A 245 16.83 11.65 3.79
CA ALA A 245 15.86 12.01 4.82
C ALA A 245 14.45 11.61 4.41
N ALA A 246 13.62 11.31 5.40
CA ALA A 246 12.18 11.17 5.23
C ALA A 246 11.46 12.07 6.25
N ILE A 247 10.58 12.93 5.76
CA ILE A 247 9.71 13.78 6.56
C ILE A 247 8.32 13.14 6.49
N ALA A 248 7.84 12.58 7.59
CA ALA A 248 6.56 11.91 7.66
C ALA A 248 5.57 12.64 8.56
N GLN A 249 4.32 12.66 8.15
CA GLN A 249 3.19 13.13 8.94
C GLN A 249 1.95 12.28 8.68
N ILE A 250 0.95 12.34 9.57
CA ILE A 250 -0.36 11.75 9.33
C ILE A 250 -1.02 12.54 8.20
N GLY A 251 -1.39 11.86 7.14
CA GLY A 251 -2.09 12.42 5.99
C GLY A 251 -3.62 12.27 6.13
N TYR A 252 -4.25 11.73 5.10
CA TYR A 252 -5.70 11.62 5.01
C TYR A 252 -6.14 10.17 4.69
N SER A 253 -7.42 9.87 4.94
CA SER A 253 -7.99 8.58 4.58
C SER A 253 -8.53 8.59 3.14
N ARG A 254 -8.66 7.40 2.56
CA ARG A 254 -9.21 7.24 1.20
C ARG A 254 -10.69 7.62 1.13
N ARG A 255 -11.39 7.56 2.27
CA ARG A 255 -12.82 7.90 2.43
C ARG A 255 -13.06 9.31 2.98
N ALA A 256 -12.01 10.13 3.12
CA ALA A 256 -12.18 11.50 3.63
C ALA A 256 -13.11 12.30 2.72
N ALA A 257 -13.99 13.08 3.31
CA ALA A 257 -14.95 13.90 2.57
C ALA A 257 -14.25 14.93 1.65
N ASP A 258 -13.09 15.40 2.05
CA ASP A 258 -12.21 16.33 1.34
C ASP A 258 -11.07 15.64 0.59
N TYR A 259 -11.22 14.34 0.30
CA TYR A 259 -10.20 13.53 -0.38
C TYR A 259 -9.66 14.19 -1.66
N TYR A 260 -10.53 14.75 -2.51
CA TYR A 260 -10.10 15.37 -3.76
C TYR A 260 -9.24 16.63 -3.53
N ALA A 261 -9.60 17.43 -2.54
CA ALA A 261 -8.79 18.58 -2.14
C ALA A 261 -7.42 18.14 -1.60
N ALA A 262 -7.39 17.11 -0.76
CA ALA A 262 -6.15 16.54 -0.23
C ALA A 262 -5.27 15.91 -1.32
N ALA A 263 -5.88 15.25 -2.31
CA ALA A 263 -5.16 14.68 -3.45
C ALA A 263 -4.55 15.78 -4.35
N VAL A 264 -5.31 16.83 -4.69
CA VAL A 264 -4.80 17.99 -5.43
C VAL A 264 -3.71 18.71 -4.64
N LEU A 265 -3.87 18.84 -3.32
CA LEU A 265 -2.83 19.41 -2.44
C LEU A 265 -1.53 18.59 -2.50
N THR A 266 -1.62 17.28 -2.55
CA THR A 266 -0.44 16.39 -2.68
C THR A 266 0.28 16.62 -4.01
N GLU A 267 -0.47 16.75 -5.12
CA GLU A 267 0.13 17.07 -6.43
C GLU A 267 0.75 18.47 -6.44
N LEU A 268 0.10 19.45 -5.79
CA LEU A 268 0.65 20.79 -5.63
C LEU A 268 2.00 20.76 -4.87
N LEU A 269 2.09 19.98 -3.80
CA LEU A 269 3.35 19.80 -3.08
C LEU A 269 4.45 19.20 -3.95
N ARG A 270 4.13 18.23 -4.82
CA ARG A 270 5.09 17.66 -5.78
C ARG A 270 5.66 18.70 -6.74
N GLU A 271 4.88 19.74 -7.06
CA GLU A 271 5.31 20.83 -7.92
C GLU A 271 6.11 21.91 -7.19
N THR A 272 5.85 22.12 -5.92
CA THR A 272 6.37 23.25 -5.17
C THR A 272 7.50 22.90 -4.22
N ALA A 273 7.43 21.77 -3.51
CA ALA A 273 8.44 21.33 -2.57
C ALA A 273 9.66 20.76 -3.30
N LYS A 274 10.46 21.66 -3.89
CA LYS A 274 11.68 21.35 -4.64
C LYS A 274 12.86 22.07 -3.99
N ALA A 275 14.04 21.44 -4.02
CA ALA A 275 15.27 22.05 -3.56
C ALA A 275 16.39 21.82 -4.58
N PRO A 276 17.09 22.87 -5.06
CA PRO A 276 18.18 22.73 -6.00
C PRO A 276 19.28 21.78 -5.51
N GLY A 277 19.69 20.84 -6.36
CA GLY A 277 20.71 19.84 -6.03
C GLY A 277 20.27 18.76 -5.04
N ALA A 278 18.96 18.58 -4.86
CA ALA A 278 18.36 17.48 -4.12
C ALA A 278 17.29 16.79 -4.96
N THR A 279 17.10 15.49 -4.72
CA THR A 279 15.92 14.74 -5.19
C THR A 279 14.87 14.77 -4.10
N VAL A 280 13.66 15.19 -4.45
CA VAL A 280 12.51 15.26 -3.52
C VAL A 280 11.36 14.45 -4.14
N GLU A 281 10.85 13.48 -3.41
CA GLU A 281 9.72 12.66 -3.81
C GLU A 281 8.64 12.70 -2.73
N ILE A 282 7.39 12.93 -3.13
CA ILE A 282 6.26 13.06 -2.22
C ILE A 282 5.29 11.91 -2.45
N GLU A 283 5.02 11.18 -1.41
CA GLU A 283 4.12 10.03 -1.38
C GLU A 283 3.00 10.28 -0.39
N ALA A 284 1.76 10.24 -0.86
CA ALA A 284 0.59 10.08 0.00
C ALA A 284 0.07 8.66 -0.19
N ASN A 285 -0.18 7.97 0.90
CA ASN A 285 -0.75 6.63 0.89
C ASN A 285 -2.04 6.61 1.71
N PRO A 286 -3.15 7.18 1.17
CA PRO A 286 -4.43 7.19 1.83
C PRO A 286 -4.96 5.76 1.96
N ARG A 287 -5.44 5.41 3.17
CA ARG A 287 -5.88 4.07 3.54
C ARG A 287 -7.32 4.13 4.09
N VAL A 288 -7.81 3.02 4.67
CA VAL A 288 -9.11 3.00 5.39
C VAL A 288 -9.11 4.06 6.51
N LEU A 289 -8.05 4.13 7.29
CA LEU A 289 -7.79 5.25 8.21
C LEU A 289 -6.79 6.22 7.57
N ALA A 290 -6.50 7.34 8.24
CA ALA A 290 -5.52 8.30 7.72
C ALA A 290 -4.14 7.66 7.53
N GLY A 291 -3.74 7.57 6.26
CA GLY A 291 -2.45 7.04 5.85
C GLY A 291 -1.33 8.08 5.96
N PRO A 292 -0.06 7.70 5.77
CA PRO A 292 1.05 8.63 5.86
C PRO A 292 1.15 9.54 4.62
N LEU A 293 1.55 10.79 4.85
CA LEU A 293 2.15 11.67 3.85
C LEU A 293 3.64 11.74 4.15
N VAL A 294 4.47 11.34 3.18
CA VAL A 294 5.92 11.24 3.34
C VAL A 294 6.61 12.04 2.25
N ILE A 295 7.60 12.84 2.64
CA ILE A 295 8.50 13.54 1.72
C ILE A 295 9.88 12.92 1.88
N ASN A 296 10.32 12.20 0.85
CA ASN A 296 11.64 11.60 0.78
C ASN A 296 12.62 12.57 0.12
N VAL A 297 13.79 12.70 0.70
CA VAL A 297 14.83 13.64 0.27
C VAL A 297 16.15 12.92 0.14
N SER A 298 16.88 13.18 -0.95
CA SER A 298 18.28 12.79 -1.10
C SER A 298 19.09 14.00 -1.54
N SER A 299 20.17 14.31 -0.83
CA SER A 299 21.07 15.43 -1.15
C SER A 299 22.47 15.15 -0.62
N PRO A 300 23.50 15.92 -1.01
CA PRO A 300 24.77 15.91 -0.30
C PRO A 300 24.55 16.10 1.20
N GLN A 301 25.23 15.29 2.03
CA GLN A 301 24.90 15.20 3.47
C GLN A 301 25.17 16.52 4.22
N ASP A 302 26.10 17.33 3.79
CA ASP A 302 26.38 18.67 4.35
C ASP A 302 25.22 19.66 4.14
N ARG A 303 24.36 19.39 3.15
CA ARG A 303 23.18 20.22 2.81
C ARG A 303 21.85 19.63 3.26
N ILE A 304 21.79 18.39 3.73
CA ILE A 304 20.55 17.68 4.01
C ILE A 304 19.65 18.42 5.00
N ALA A 305 20.21 19.02 6.05
CA ALA A 305 19.46 19.78 7.04
C ALA A 305 18.82 21.04 6.44
N ALA A 306 19.58 21.80 5.63
CA ALA A 306 19.07 23.00 4.96
C ALA A 306 17.99 22.66 3.91
N VAL A 307 18.13 21.53 3.20
CA VAL A 307 17.10 21.06 2.26
C VAL A 307 15.82 20.67 3.01
N VAL A 308 15.92 19.95 4.11
CA VAL A 308 14.76 19.59 4.96
C VAL A 308 14.07 20.86 5.48
N GLU A 309 14.83 21.86 5.95
CA GLU A 309 14.30 23.14 6.42
C GLU A 309 13.54 23.86 5.32
N ALA A 310 14.12 24.00 4.12
CA ALA A 310 13.49 24.66 2.99
C ALA A 310 12.17 23.98 2.55
N ILE A 311 12.12 22.64 2.62
CA ILE A 311 10.88 21.88 2.34
C ILE A 311 9.82 22.16 3.42
N LEU A 312 10.20 22.17 4.71
CA LEU A 312 9.26 22.45 5.79
C LEU A 312 8.73 23.90 5.72
N ASP A 313 9.56 24.85 5.30
CA ASP A 313 9.16 26.24 5.07
C ASP A 313 8.16 26.34 3.92
N GLU A 314 8.38 25.61 2.82
CA GLU A 314 7.45 25.55 1.70
C GLU A 314 6.11 24.95 2.12
N VAL A 315 6.13 23.84 2.88
CA VAL A 315 4.92 23.22 3.47
C VAL A 315 4.20 24.24 4.36
N GLY A 316 4.93 25.02 5.16
CA GLY A 316 4.39 26.08 6.00
C GLY A 316 3.78 27.24 5.22
N ARG A 317 4.38 27.63 4.10
CA ARG A 317 3.84 28.69 3.21
C ARG A 317 2.51 28.26 2.60
N ILE A 318 2.41 27.01 2.11
CA ILE A 318 1.17 26.48 1.55
C ILE A 318 0.10 26.36 2.64
N GLN A 319 0.46 25.87 3.84
CA GLN A 319 -0.44 25.83 4.98
C GLN A 319 -0.98 27.22 5.33
N GLY A 320 -0.13 28.26 5.25
CA GLY A 320 -0.47 29.66 5.49
C GLY A 320 -1.31 30.33 4.39
N GLY A 321 -1.62 29.62 3.29
CA GLY A 321 -2.48 30.11 2.20
C GLY A 321 -1.73 30.67 1.00
N SER A 322 -0.42 30.55 0.95
CA SER A 322 0.39 30.97 -0.22
C SER A 322 0.32 29.91 -1.32
N ILE A 323 -0.84 29.80 -1.98
CA ILE A 323 -1.13 28.80 -3.00
C ILE A 323 -1.15 29.47 -4.40
N PRO A 324 -0.17 29.18 -5.27
CA PRO A 324 -0.13 29.75 -6.62
C PRO A 324 -1.26 29.20 -7.51
N PRO A 325 -2.18 30.02 -8.03
CA PRO A 325 -3.33 29.53 -8.79
C PRO A 325 -2.96 28.71 -10.04
N GLU A 326 -1.91 29.11 -10.75
CA GLU A 326 -1.44 28.43 -11.95
C GLU A 326 -0.92 27.00 -11.65
N LYS A 327 -0.34 26.77 -10.48
CA LYS A 327 0.11 25.46 -10.04
C LYS A 327 -1.03 24.57 -9.57
N VAL A 328 -2.12 25.17 -9.10
CA VAL A 328 -3.34 24.43 -8.75
C VAL A 328 -3.95 23.78 -9.98
N GLU A 329 -4.09 24.54 -11.07
CA GLU A 329 -4.66 23.98 -12.32
C GLU A 329 -3.74 22.91 -12.93
N ALA A 330 -2.42 23.08 -12.84
CA ALA A 330 -1.46 22.05 -13.24
C ALA A 330 -1.57 20.77 -12.39
N ALA A 331 -1.75 20.92 -11.07
CA ALA A 331 -1.94 19.79 -10.16
C ALA A 331 -3.24 19.01 -10.44
N LYS A 332 -4.36 19.71 -10.69
CA LYS A 332 -5.63 19.10 -11.10
C LYS A 332 -5.48 18.33 -12.41
N ALA A 333 -4.91 18.97 -13.44
CA ALA A 333 -4.71 18.36 -14.74
C ALA A 333 -3.85 17.09 -14.64
N ARG A 334 -2.78 17.12 -13.84
CA ARG A 334 -1.93 15.96 -13.59
C ARG A 334 -2.68 14.83 -12.92
N LEU A 335 -3.46 15.10 -11.88
CA LEU A 335 -4.24 14.08 -11.16
C LEU A 335 -5.27 13.39 -12.09
N VAL A 336 -5.91 14.17 -12.98
CA VAL A 336 -6.84 13.63 -13.99
C VAL A 336 -6.08 12.80 -15.02
N SER A 337 -4.91 13.26 -15.50
CA SER A 337 -4.09 12.51 -16.45
C SER A 337 -3.58 11.19 -15.89
N GLN A 338 -3.08 11.19 -14.65
CA GLN A 338 -2.64 9.96 -13.97
C GLN A 338 -3.77 8.92 -13.86
N MET A 339 -5.00 9.34 -13.55
CA MET A 339 -6.14 8.43 -13.54
C MET A 339 -6.44 7.92 -14.96
N ALA A 340 -6.38 8.75 -15.97
CA ALA A 340 -6.59 8.33 -17.35
C ALA A 340 -5.52 7.34 -17.82
N GLU A 341 -4.26 7.55 -17.45
CA GLU A 341 -3.14 6.65 -17.74
C GLU A 341 -3.35 5.27 -17.08
N ARG A 342 -3.72 5.23 -15.81
CA ARG A 342 -4.05 3.97 -15.11
C ARG A 342 -5.18 3.20 -15.81
N LEU A 343 -6.15 3.88 -16.39
CA LEU A 343 -7.27 3.26 -17.12
C LEU A 343 -6.92 2.79 -18.54
N HIS A 344 -5.73 3.09 -19.06
CA HIS A 344 -5.24 2.54 -20.33
C HIS A 344 -4.63 1.14 -20.16
N ASP A 345 -4.02 0.88 -19.02
CA ASP A 345 -3.54 -0.45 -18.65
C ASP A 345 -4.64 -1.28 -17.99
N LYS A 346 -4.72 -2.57 -18.34
CA LYS A 346 -5.79 -3.46 -17.89
C LYS A 346 -5.63 -3.87 -16.44
N ASP A 347 -4.40 -4.14 -16.04
CA ASP A 347 -4.07 -4.55 -14.68
C ASP A 347 -4.24 -3.36 -13.73
N GLU A 348 -3.79 -2.17 -14.14
CA GLU A 348 -4.04 -0.94 -13.41
C GLU A 348 -5.54 -0.60 -13.31
N THR A 349 -6.31 -0.85 -14.37
CA THR A 349 -7.77 -0.71 -14.33
C THR A 349 -8.40 -1.67 -13.32
N ALA A 350 -7.95 -2.92 -13.27
CA ALA A 350 -8.40 -3.89 -12.27
C ALA A 350 -8.06 -3.42 -10.84
N GLU A 351 -6.85 -2.87 -10.64
CA GLU A 351 -6.45 -2.29 -9.35
C GLU A 351 -7.33 -1.10 -8.95
N VAL A 352 -7.63 -0.18 -9.88
CA VAL A 352 -8.53 0.94 -9.61
C VAL A 352 -9.94 0.46 -9.22
N ILE A 353 -10.44 -0.59 -9.87
CA ILE A 353 -11.74 -1.17 -9.52
C ILE A 353 -11.68 -1.79 -8.12
N LEU A 354 -10.62 -2.53 -7.79
CA LEU A 354 -10.42 -3.09 -6.46
C LEU A 354 -10.30 -2.01 -5.38
N GLU A 355 -9.66 -0.88 -5.67
CA GLU A 355 -9.63 0.29 -4.77
C GLU A 355 -11.05 0.85 -4.54
N ILE A 356 -11.84 1.00 -5.60
CA ILE A 356 -13.22 1.49 -5.52
C ILE A 356 -14.07 0.60 -4.60
N GLU A 357 -13.95 -0.71 -4.74
CA GLU A 357 -14.68 -1.66 -3.92
C GLU A 357 -14.17 -1.69 -2.46
N LEU A 358 -12.85 -1.77 -2.26
CA LEU A 358 -12.23 -1.82 -0.93
C LEU A 358 -12.58 -0.59 -0.08
N TYR A 359 -12.49 0.59 -0.71
CA TYR A 359 -12.75 1.86 -0.04
C TYR A 359 -14.20 2.34 -0.17
N GLU A 360 -15.09 1.53 -0.78
CA GLU A 360 -16.53 1.83 -0.93
C GLU A 360 -16.81 3.21 -1.55
N LEU A 361 -16.07 3.54 -2.64
CA LEU A 361 -16.08 4.88 -3.25
C LEU A 361 -17.30 5.15 -4.14
N GLY A 362 -18.13 4.12 -4.37
CA GLY A 362 -19.30 4.19 -5.21
C GLY A 362 -19.05 3.86 -6.68
N ARG A 363 -20.07 3.34 -7.35
CA ARG A 363 -19.99 2.87 -8.75
C ARG A 363 -19.80 3.99 -9.76
N ASP A 364 -20.15 5.20 -9.39
CA ASP A 364 -20.04 6.42 -10.19
C ASP A 364 -18.68 7.14 -9.99
N TYR A 365 -17.78 6.55 -9.19
CA TYR A 365 -16.49 7.15 -8.85
C TYR A 365 -15.71 7.57 -10.10
N LEU A 366 -15.51 6.67 -11.07
CA LEU A 366 -14.75 6.95 -12.29
C LEU A 366 -15.46 7.98 -13.18
N LEU A 367 -16.79 7.93 -13.27
CA LEU A 367 -17.59 8.90 -14.04
C LEU A 367 -17.40 10.32 -13.52
N ASN A 368 -17.32 10.48 -12.21
CA ASN A 368 -17.29 11.77 -11.54
C ASN A 368 -15.87 12.24 -11.17
N PHE A 369 -14.83 11.40 -11.35
CA PHE A 369 -13.49 11.69 -10.85
C PHE A 369 -12.96 13.04 -11.36
N ALA A 370 -12.90 13.22 -12.67
CA ALA A 370 -12.42 14.47 -13.27
C ALA A 370 -13.25 15.69 -12.87
N THR A 371 -14.58 15.54 -12.82
CA THR A 371 -15.49 16.61 -12.41
C THR A 371 -15.22 17.02 -10.96
N ARG A 372 -15.06 16.05 -10.04
CA ARG A 372 -14.78 16.32 -8.62
C ARG A 372 -13.41 16.95 -8.40
N VAL A 373 -12.39 16.48 -9.14
CA VAL A 373 -11.04 17.09 -9.09
C VAL A 373 -11.09 18.55 -9.59
N ASN A 374 -11.74 18.81 -10.73
CA ASN A 374 -11.83 20.15 -11.28
C ASN A 374 -12.69 21.11 -10.43
N ALA A 375 -13.65 20.59 -9.69
CA ALA A 375 -14.50 21.38 -8.78
C ALA A 375 -13.77 21.84 -7.49
N VAL A 376 -12.57 21.31 -7.20
CA VAL A 376 -11.80 21.73 -6.03
C VAL A 376 -11.44 23.20 -6.13
N THR A 377 -11.83 24.01 -5.13
CA THR A 377 -11.54 25.43 -5.06
C THR A 377 -10.28 25.73 -4.26
N THR A 378 -9.74 26.95 -4.40
CA THR A 378 -8.63 27.41 -3.55
C THR A 378 -9.00 27.40 -2.06
N ALA A 379 -10.26 27.67 -1.73
CA ALA A 379 -10.76 27.60 -0.35
C ALA A 379 -10.74 26.17 0.19
N ASP A 380 -11.09 25.16 -0.65
CA ASP A 380 -11.00 23.75 -0.27
C ASP A 380 -9.57 23.31 -0.07
N LEU A 381 -8.65 23.75 -0.95
CA LEU A 381 -7.20 23.50 -0.78
C LEU A 381 -6.66 24.13 0.49
N GLN A 382 -7.09 25.34 0.83
CA GLN A 382 -6.67 26.01 2.07
C GLN A 382 -7.13 25.22 3.29
N LYS A 383 -8.39 24.75 3.30
CA LYS A 383 -8.89 23.89 4.39
C LYS A 383 -8.11 22.58 4.49
N ALA A 384 -7.86 21.92 3.35
CA ALA A 384 -7.07 20.70 3.31
C ALA A 384 -5.63 20.95 3.79
N ALA A 385 -5.00 22.05 3.38
CA ALA A 385 -3.66 22.42 3.83
C ALA A 385 -3.61 22.63 5.35
N GLN A 386 -4.59 23.33 5.92
CA GLN A 386 -4.70 23.51 7.36
C GLN A 386 -4.98 22.19 8.10
N ALA A 387 -5.74 21.27 7.51
CA ALA A 387 -6.05 19.98 8.10
C ALA A 387 -4.85 19.03 8.07
N TYR A 388 -4.19 18.92 6.94
CA TYR A 388 -3.22 17.85 6.65
C TYR A 388 -1.76 18.28 6.64
N LEU A 389 -1.42 19.56 6.42
CA LEU A 389 -0.04 20.04 6.49
C LEU A 389 0.28 20.53 7.90
N LYS A 390 1.19 19.85 8.58
CA LYS A 390 1.55 20.12 9.97
C LYS A 390 3.08 20.21 10.13
N PRO A 391 3.76 21.24 9.59
CA PRO A 391 5.22 21.29 9.58
C PRO A 391 5.87 21.26 10.97
N GLN A 392 5.09 21.53 12.03
CA GLN A 392 5.54 21.40 13.42
C GLN A 392 5.24 20.03 14.05
N SER A 393 4.42 19.18 13.39
CA SER A 393 3.96 17.88 13.89
C SER A 393 4.40 16.75 12.96
N VAL A 394 5.71 16.72 12.63
CA VAL A 394 6.33 15.74 11.72
C VAL A 394 7.36 14.88 12.45
N ALA A 395 7.60 13.67 11.94
CA ALA A 395 8.81 12.93 12.24
C ALA A 395 9.77 13.04 11.05
N ILE A 396 11.02 13.32 11.34
CA ILE A 396 12.10 13.46 10.37
C ILE A 396 13.13 12.41 10.72
N ALA A 397 13.34 11.43 9.84
CA ALA A 397 14.45 10.49 9.95
C ALA A 397 15.52 10.86 8.93
N VAL A 398 16.78 10.83 9.34
CA VAL A 398 17.92 11.19 8.48
C VAL A 398 18.99 10.10 8.60
N ALA A 399 19.46 9.58 7.48
CA ALA A 399 20.64 8.73 7.41
C ALA A 399 21.81 9.55 6.84
N ALA A 400 22.83 9.80 7.67
CA ALA A 400 24.03 10.56 7.31
C ALA A 400 25.14 10.32 8.34
N THR A 401 26.35 10.83 8.10
CA THR A 401 27.45 10.81 9.08
C THR A 401 27.16 11.76 10.24
N GLU A 402 27.05 11.23 11.45
CA GLU A 402 26.63 11.99 12.66
C GLU A 402 27.46 13.26 12.85
N GLU A 403 28.78 13.17 12.77
CA GLU A 403 29.70 14.28 12.98
C GLU A 403 29.49 15.43 11.99
N LYS A 404 29.01 15.12 10.77
CA LYS A 404 28.79 16.13 9.72
C LYS A 404 27.45 16.85 9.82
N VAL A 405 26.42 16.18 10.34
CA VAL A 405 25.04 16.69 10.23
C VAL A 405 24.38 17.03 11.57
N LYS A 406 24.86 16.49 12.69
CA LYS A 406 24.19 16.59 14.00
C LYS A 406 23.94 18.04 14.42
N GLU A 407 24.92 18.91 14.27
CA GLU A 407 24.79 20.31 14.69
C GLU A 407 23.82 21.10 13.79
N SER A 408 23.80 20.81 12.48
CA SER A 408 22.85 21.45 11.57
C SER A 408 21.42 20.94 11.79
N LEU A 409 21.25 19.65 12.12
CA LEU A 409 19.94 19.04 12.42
C LEU A 409 19.34 19.57 13.73
N LYS A 410 20.13 19.95 14.72
CA LYS A 410 19.64 20.52 15.99
C LYS A 410 18.82 21.82 15.79
N LYS A 411 19.03 22.53 14.68
CA LYS A 411 18.24 23.71 14.33
C LYS A 411 16.77 23.35 14.02
N LEU A 412 16.53 22.13 13.53
CA LEU A 412 15.20 21.64 13.21
C LEU A 412 14.45 21.09 14.45
N GLY A 413 15.17 20.76 15.52
CA GLY A 413 14.61 20.25 16.77
C GLY A 413 15.57 19.31 17.51
N PRO A 414 15.13 18.72 18.65
CA PRO A 414 15.94 17.75 19.40
C PRO A 414 16.20 16.48 18.59
N VAL A 415 17.46 16.08 18.48
CA VAL A 415 17.92 14.91 17.69
C VAL A 415 18.12 13.71 18.59
N SER A 416 17.45 12.60 18.27
CA SER A 416 17.69 11.28 18.84
C SER A 416 18.53 10.45 17.87
N VAL A 417 19.64 9.90 18.34
CA VAL A 417 20.50 9.03 17.50
C VAL A 417 20.05 7.58 17.67
N MET A 418 19.70 6.94 16.55
CA MET A 418 19.44 5.50 16.52
C MET A 418 20.77 4.76 16.37
N LYS A 419 21.05 3.85 17.29
CA LYS A 419 22.23 2.99 17.28
C LYS A 419 22.02 1.76 16.40
#